data_17a4fe96256306d0f05ac73dc5966a25
#
_entry.id   17a4fe96256306d0f05ac73dc5966a25
#
_cell.length_a   1.000
_cell.length_b   1.000
_cell.length_c   1.000
_cell.angle_alpha   90.00
_cell.angle_beta   90.00
_cell.angle_gamma   90.00
#
_symmetry.space_group_name_H-M   'P 1'
#
loop_
_entity.id
_entity.type
_entity.pdbx_description
1 polymer ?
#
loop_
_entity_poly.entity_id
_entity_poly.type
_entity_poly.pdbx_seq_one_letter_code
_entity_poly.pdbx_strand_id
1 'polypeptide(L)'
;LNELADYLEKMEDTHRKVRSAMAYPVFILIFLIIVVFFLFYYIVPMFAEVYAGFNAELPGPTQVAIAISNFLTNNIFLAILVILAIAATFWIVNLTDRGRYVWDSIKLKIPIFGSITLNSIMSKFARTFSILMAAGVPIMDTMELTENVVQNAVIEGGIRRARVMVKEGYGVANAFRRTGLFPPTILQMISTGEETGDMDKLLGKAAEFYEKLVDSVIDRLTSLIEPLLIVIMAAVVGSIIVTVYLPIFSLGEAMSQGLR
;
A
#
# COMPACT_ATOMS: atom_id res chain seq x y z
N LEU A 1 -8.56 -31.35 -2.68
CA LEU A 1 -9.70 -30.42 -2.73
C LEU A 1 -9.85 -29.67 -1.40
N ASN A 2 -9.79 -30.33 -0.25
CA ASN A 2 -9.91 -29.71 1.07
C ASN A 2 -8.79 -28.68 1.32
N GLU A 3 -7.52 -29.00 1.03
CA GLU A 3 -6.41 -28.05 1.19
C GLU A 3 -6.54 -26.80 0.32
N LEU A 4 -7.11 -26.93 -0.87
CA LEU A 4 -7.38 -25.78 -1.73
C LEU A 4 -8.53 -24.92 -1.18
N ALA A 5 -9.56 -25.55 -0.64
CA ALA A 5 -10.67 -24.85 0.01
C ALA A 5 -10.19 -24.07 1.25
N ASP A 6 -9.41 -24.71 2.11
CA ASP A 6 -8.81 -24.10 3.30
C ASP A 6 -7.88 -22.91 2.94
N TYR A 7 -7.15 -23.04 1.84
CA TYR A 7 -6.30 -21.97 1.34
C TYR A 7 -7.09 -20.77 0.84
N LEU A 8 -8.16 -20.99 0.06
CA LEU A 8 -9.03 -19.93 -0.43
C LEU A 8 -9.77 -19.24 0.73
N GLU A 9 -10.22 -20.01 1.72
CA GLU A 9 -10.84 -19.47 2.93
C GLU A 9 -9.87 -18.57 3.70
N LYS A 10 -8.63 -19.01 3.94
CA LYS A 10 -7.60 -18.21 4.59
C LYS A 10 -7.26 -16.93 3.81
N MET A 11 -7.19 -17.01 2.48
CA MET A 11 -6.97 -15.80 1.66
C MET A 11 -8.12 -14.79 1.83
N GLU A 12 -9.35 -15.29 1.81
CA GLU A 12 -10.52 -14.43 2.01
C GLU A 12 -10.55 -13.82 3.42
N ASP A 13 -10.24 -14.60 4.44
CA ASP A 13 -10.12 -14.12 5.81
C ASP A 13 -9.04 -13.05 5.98
N THR A 14 -7.89 -13.22 5.34
CA THR A 14 -6.83 -12.21 5.34
C THR A 14 -7.30 -10.91 4.66
N HIS A 15 -7.96 -11.02 3.50
CA HIS A 15 -8.55 -9.86 2.84
C HIS A 15 -9.63 -9.18 3.68
N ARG A 16 -10.47 -9.95 4.35
CA ARG A 16 -11.52 -9.46 5.24
C ARG A 16 -10.94 -8.75 6.46
N LYS A 17 -9.89 -9.30 7.09
CA LYS A 17 -9.15 -8.66 8.18
C LYS A 17 -8.58 -7.31 7.77
N VAL A 18 -7.87 -7.24 6.64
CA VAL A 18 -7.31 -5.98 6.12
C VAL A 18 -8.42 -4.95 5.86
N ARG A 19 -9.50 -5.36 5.20
CA ARG A 19 -10.62 -4.47 4.90
C ARG A 19 -11.30 -3.94 6.16
N SER A 20 -11.53 -4.80 7.15
CA SER A 20 -12.11 -4.40 8.43
C SER A 20 -11.21 -3.47 9.21
N ALA A 21 -9.90 -3.76 9.25
CA ALA A 21 -8.91 -2.94 9.93
C ALA A 21 -8.78 -1.54 9.28
N MET A 22 -8.90 -1.45 7.96
CA MET A 22 -8.82 -0.19 7.21
C MET A 22 -10.12 0.62 7.23
N ALA A 23 -11.25 0.04 7.61
CA ALA A 23 -12.54 0.73 7.60
C ALA A 23 -12.56 1.96 8.51
N TYR A 24 -12.08 1.83 9.75
CA TYR A 24 -12.00 2.93 10.72
C TYR A 24 -11.04 4.05 10.27
N PRO A 25 -9.79 3.78 9.90
CA PRO A 25 -8.87 4.78 9.36
C PRO A 25 -9.42 5.54 8.15
N VAL A 26 -9.99 4.83 7.19
CA VAL A 26 -10.57 5.44 5.99
C VAL A 26 -11.75 6.34 6.35
N PHE A 27 -12.64 5.89 7.24
CA PHE A 27 -13.75 6.72 7.72
C PHE A 27 -13.26 8.02 8.36
N ILE A 28 -12.29 7.95 9.26
CA ILE A 28 -11.72 9.13 9.93
C ILE A 28 -11.07 10.08 8.92
N LEU A 29 -10.30 9.55 7.97
CA LEU A 29 -9.66 10.39 6.95
C LEU A 29 -10.68 11.09 6.04
N ILE A 30 -11.72 10.37 5.62
CA ILE A 30 -12.81 10.97 4.82
C ILE A 30 -13.51 12.06 5.60
N PHE A 31 -13.86 11.80 6.86
CA PHE A 31 -14.48 12.78 7.74
C PHE A 31 -13.60 14.02 7.91
N LEU A 32 -12.31 13.83 8.16
CA LEU A 32 -11.33 14.92 8.29
C LEU A 32 -11.24 15.76 7.01
N ILE A 33 -11.18 15.11 5.84
CA ILE A 33 -11.16 15.79 4.53
C ILE A 33 -12.42 16.64 4.35
N ILE A 34 -13.59 16.11 4.71
CA ILE A 34 -14.87 16.85 4.62
C ILE A 34 -14.85 18.09 5.52
N VAL A 35 -14.40 17.94 6.77
CA VAL A 35 -14.31 19.05 7.73
C VAL A 35 -13.33 20.13 7.24
N VAL A 36 -12.13 19.71 6.78
CA VAL A 36 -11.13 20.63 6.22
C VAL A 36 -11.69 21.36 5.00
N PHE A 37 -12.31 20.62 4.07
CA PHE A 37 -12.90 21.19 2.87
C PHE A 37 -13.98 22.22 3.22
N PHE A 38 -14.88 21.91 4.16
CA PHE A 38 -15.92 22.82 4.62
C PHE A 38 -15.33 24.11 5.21
N LEU A 39 -14.29 24.00 6.02
CA LEU A 39 -13.62 25.13 6.63
C LEU A 39 -12.96 26.04 5.57
N PHE A 40 -12.24 25.46 4.63
CA PHE A 40 -11.56 26.22 3.58
C PHE A 40 -12.52 26.83 2.56
N TYR A 41 -13.67 26.18 2.33
CA TYR A 41 -14.65 26.65 1.34
C TYR A 41 -15.60 27.71 1.90
N TYR A 42 -15.98 27.61 3.17
CA TYR A 42 -16.97 28.52 3.77
C TYR A 42 -16.37 29.46 4.81
N ILE A 43 -15.62 28.96 5.77
CA ILE A 43 -15.20 29.72 6.94
C ILE A 43 -14.03 30.67 6.63
N VAL A 44 -13.02 30.14 5.94
CA VAL A 44 -11.82 30.96 5.61
C VAL A 44 -12.16 32.16 4.72
N PRO A 45 -12.97 32.03 3.65
CA PRO A 45 -13.38 33.21 2.85
C PRO A 45 -14.21 34.23 3.64
N MET A 46 -15.07 33.80 4.57
CA MET A 46 -15.85 34.70 5.42
C MET A 46 -14.93 35.65 6.22
N PHE A 47 -13.83 35.14 6.78
CA PHE A 47 -12.86 36.03 7.45
C PHE A 47 -12.18 36.97 6.49
N ALA A 48 -11.90 36.57 5.26
CA ALA A 48 -11.34 37.49 4.25
C ALA A 48 -12.26 38.67 3.96
N GLU A 49 -13.57 38.43 3.82
CA GLU A 49 -14.55 39.46 3.59
C GLU A 49 -14.67 40.42 4.79
N VAL A 50 -14.71 39.90 6.01
CA VAL A 50 -14.76 40.70 7.24
C VAL A 50 -13.55 41.63 7.35
N TYR A 51 -12.33 41.13 7.15
CA TYR A 51 -11.11 41.93 7.22
C TYR A 51 -11.01 42.94 6.10
N ALA A 52 -11.44 42.59 4.90
CA ALA A 52 -11.52 43.53 3.77
C ALA A 52 -12.47 44.75 4.08
N GLY A 53 -13.56 44.48 4.83
CA GLY A 53 -14.49 45.53 5.28
C GLY A 53 -13.86 46.54 6.25
N PHE A 54 -12.78 46.17 6.95
CA PHE A 54 -12.04 47.05 7.85
C PHE A 54 -10.75 47.63 7.25
N ASN A 55 -10.45 47.38 5.96
CA ASN A 55 -9.17 47.67 5.32
C ASN A 55 -7.94 47.16 6.12
N ALA A 56 -8.10 46.05 6.84
CA ALA A 56 -7.07 45.48 7.69
C ALA A 56 -6.43 44.26 7.05
N GLU A 57 -5.14 44.04 7.33
CA GLU A 57 -4.45 42.89 6.84
C GLU A 57 -4.76 41.66 7.71
N LEU A 58 -4.98 40.50 7.06
CA LEU A 58 -5.20 39.25 7.73
C LEU A 58 -3.90 38.72 8.37
N PRO A 59 -3.98 38.00 9.51
CA PRO A 59 -2.83 37.30 10.07
C PRO A 59 -2.17 36.33 9.09
N GLY A 60 -0.83 36.22 9.14
CA GLY A 60 -0.05 35.44 8.18
C GLY A 60 -0.54 33.99 7.96
N PRO A 61 -0.81 33.19 9.01
CA PRO A 61 -1.36 31.83 8.85
C PRO A 61 -2.70 31.80 8.11
N THR A 62 -3.56 32.81 8.32
CA THR A 62 -4.86 32.92 7.64
C THR A 62 -4.69 33.34 6.17
N GLN A 63 -3.70 34.17 5.85
CA GLN A 63 -3.35 34.50 4.45
C GLN A 63 -2.93 33.25 3.66
N VAL A 64 -2.11 32.40 4.27
CA VAL A 64 -1.71 31.11 3.67
C VAL A 64 -2.94 30.21 3.44
N ALA A 65 -3.84 30.13 4.43
CA ALA A 65 -5.06 29.37 4.30
C ALA A 65 -5.97 29.89 3.17
N ILE A 66 -6.09 31.21 3.00
CA ILE A 66 -6.83 31.81 1.90
C ILE A 66 -6.18 31.55 0.55
N ALA A 67 -4.85 31.59 0.47
CA ALA A 67 -4.14 31.28 -0.76
C ALA A 67 -4.40 29.81 -1.18
N ILE A 68 -4.37 28.87 -0.22
CA ILE A 68 -4.72 27.46 -0.46
C ILE A 68 -6.19 27.33 -0.88
N SER A 69 -7.12 28.01 -0.18
CA SER A 69 -8.55 28.02 -0.50
C SER A 69 -8.81 28.49 -1.93
N ASN A 70 -8.24 29.64 -2.29
CA ASN A 70 -8.37 30.21 -3.63
C ASN A 70 -7.75 29.31 -4.71
N PHE A 71 -6.61 28.68 -4.40
CA PHE A 71 -6.00 27.71 -5.33
C PHE A 71 -6.90 26.51 -5.55
N LEU A 72 -7.49 25.96 -4.50
CA LEU A 72 -8.39 24.81 -4.58
C LEU A 72 -9.69 25.14 -5.30
N THR A 73 -10.31 26.29 -4.99
CA THR A 73 -11.58 26.69 -5.59
C THR A 73 -11.43 27.07 -7.06
N ASN A 74 -10.39 27.83 -7.40
CA ASN A 74 -10.18 28.30 -8.78
C ASN A 74 -9.61 27.20 -9.70
N ASN A 75 -8.91 26.19 -9.15
CA ASN A 75 -8.23 25.17 -9.94
C ASN A 75 -8.77 23.74 -9.69
N ILE A 76 -9.98 23.62 -9.11
CA ILE A 76 -10.54 22.28 -8.80
C ILE A 76 -10.64 21.38 -10.03
N PHE A 77 -11.02 21.96 -11.18
CA PHE A 77 -11.11 21.23 -12.43
C PHE A 77 -9.74 20.77 -12.92
N LEU A 78 -8.71 21.61 -12.79
CA LEU A 78 -7.33 21.27 -13.12
C LEU A 78 -6.78 20.21 -12.16
N ALA A 79 -7.09 20.29 -10.87
CA ALA A 79 -6.70 19.29 -9.89
C ALA A 79 -7.32 17.90 -10.22
N ILE A 80 -8.61 17.85 -10.56
CA ILE A 80 -9.28 16.63 -11.00
C ILE A 80 -8.63 16.09 -12.27
N LEU A 81 -8.36 16.94 -13.25
CA LEU A 81 -7.73 16.54 -14.52
C LEU A 81 -6.33 15.96 -14.29
N VAL A 82 -5.53 16.58 -13.41
CA VAL A 82 -4.19 16.08 -13.05
C VAL A 82 -4.29 14.72 -12.36
N ILE A 83 -5.24 14.54 -11.42
CA ILE A 83 -5.45 13.23 -10.75
C ILE A 83 -5.85 12.17 -11.77
N LEU A 84 -6.76 12.48 -12.68
CA LEU A 84 -7.17 11.57 -13.75
C LEU A 84 -6.01 11.24 -14.71
N ALA A 85 -5.19 12.22 -15.07
CA ALA A 85 -4.01 12.02 -15.92
C ALA A 85 -2.98 11.11 -15.24
N ILE A 86 -2.72 11.32 -13.94
CA ILE A 86 -1.82 10.45 -13.16
C ILE A 86 -2.38 9.02 -13.09
N ALA A 87 -3.68 8.87 -12.80
CA ALA A 87 -4.34 7.56 -12.75
C ALA A 87 -4.30 6.84 -14.11
N ALA A 88 -4.58 7.57 -15.21
CA ALA A 88 -4.52 7.03 -16.56
C ALA A 88 -3.09 6.62 -16.95
N THR A 89 -2.09 7.45 -16.66
CA THR A 89 -0.67 7.14 -16.91
C THR A 89 -0.26 5.89 -16.14
N PHE A 90 -0.64 5.81 -14.87
CA PHE A 90 -0.39 4.64 -14.03
C PHE A 90 -1.02 3.37 -14.60
N TRP A 91 -2.28 3.47 -15.06
CA TRP A 91 -2.99 2.34 -15.67
C TRP A 91 -2.33 1.89 -16.97
N ILE A 92 -1.99 2.84 -17.88
CA ILE A 92 -1.34 2.55 -19.16
C ILE A 92 0.05 1.90 -18.95
N VAL A 93 0.84 2.41 -18.01
CA VAL A 93 2.16 1.85 -17.70
C VAL A 93 2.05 0.41 -17.19
N ASN A 94 1.05 0.10 -16.37
CA ASN A 94 0.81 -1.27 -15.87
C ASN A 94 0.33 -2.26 -16.95
N LEU A 95 -0.15 -1.79 -18.11
CA LEU A 95 -0.51 -2.65 -19.24
C LEU A 95 0.71 -3.15 -20.02
N THR A 96 1.87 -2.53 -19.84
CA THR A 96 3.10 -2.95 -20.52
C THR A 96 3.93 -3.88 -19.64
N ASP A 97 4.54 -4.93 -20.23
CA ASP A 97 5.38 -5.88 -19.50
C ASP A 97 6.54 -5.20 -18.74
N ARG A 98 7.15 -4.18 -19.36
CA ARG A 98 8.23 -3.40 -18.71
C ARG A 98 7.70 -2.58 -17.55
N GLY A 99 6.56 -1.93 -17.70
CA GLY A 99 5.92 -1.15 -16.64
C GLY A 99 5.51 -2.02 -15.47
N ARG A 100 4.90 -3.17 -15.73
CA ARG A 100 4.55 -4.17 -14.72
C ARG A 100 5.80 -4.64 -13.95
N TYR A 101 6.89 -4.96 -14.65
CA TYR A 101 8.14 -5.35 -14.00
C TYR A 101 8.72 -4.26 -13.09
N VAL A 102 8.78 -3.01 -13.58
CA VAL A 102 9.28 -1.86 -12.79
C VAL A 102 8.42 -1.64 -11.56
N TRP A 103 7.10 -1.61 -11.73
CA TRP A 103 6.15 -1.42 -10.64
C TRP A 103 6.24 -2.53 -9.58
N ASP A 104 6.29 -3.78 -10.01
CA ASP A 104 6.42 -4.93 -9.12
C ASP A 104 7.78 -4.94 -8.40
N SER A 105 8.85 -4.47 -9.07
CA SER A 105 10.16 -4.28 -8.44
C SER A 105 10.12 -3.18 -7.38
N ILE A 106 9.41 -2.07 -7.63
CA ILE A 106 9.23 -0.99 -6.65
C ILE A 106 8.45 -1.49 -5.44
N LYS A 107 7.34 -2.21 -5.65
CA LYS A 107 6.53 -2.80 -4.56
C LYS A 107 7.37 -3.64 -3.61
N LEU A 108 8.32 -4.42 -4.12
CA LEU A 108 9.20 -5.26 -3.31
C LEU A 108 10.24 -4.45 -2.50
N LYS A 109 10.54 -3.20 -2.89
CA LYS A 109 11.56 -2.36 -2.24
C LYS A 109 10.98 -1.35 -1.25
N ILE A 110 9.68 -1.08 -1.28
CA ILE A 110 9.05 -0.15 -0.35
C ILE A 110 9.15 -0.72 1.08
N PRO A 111 9.69 0.02 2.05
CA PRO A 111 9.75 -0.46 3.43
C PRO A 111 8.35 -0.80 3.94
N ILE A 112 8.23 -1.87 4.73
CA ILE A 112 6.99 -2.44 5.26
C ILE A 112 6.14 -3.13 4.19
N PHE A 113 5.71 -2.43 3.14
CA PHE A 113 4.90 -3.00 2.05
C PHE A 113 5.67 -4.07 1.24
N GLY A 114 6.98 -3.90 1.06
CA GLY A 114 7.81 -4.89 0.39
C GLY A 114 7.87 -6.22 1.14
N SER A 115 7.94 -6.17 2.46
CA SER A 115 7.89 -7.39 3.29
C SER A 115 6.56 -8.12 3.16
N ILE A 116 5.42 -7.38 3.18
CA ILE A 116 4.09 -7.98 2.98
C ILE A 116 4.01 -8.62 1.60
N THR A 117 4.37 -7.85 0.58
CA THR A 117 4.33 -8.32 -0.82
C THR A 117 5.18 -9.56 -1.00
N LEU A 118 6.43 -9.55 -0.52
CA LEU A 118 7.33 -10.69 -0.64
C LEU A 118 6.81 -11.91 0.12
N ASN A 119 6.39 -11.75 1.38
CA ASN A 119 5.86 -12.84 2.18
C ASN A 119 4.58 -13.44 1.57
N SER A 120 3.67 -12.59 1.05
CA SER A 120 2.46 -13.03 0.36
C SER A 120 2.79 -13.81 -0.92
N ILE A 121 3.77 -13.36 -1.70
CA ILE A 121 4.24 -14.07 -2.90
C ILE A 121 4.88 -15.40 -2.52
N MET A 122 5.72 -15.45 -1.48
CA MET A 122 6.37 -16.68 -1.02
C MET A 122 5.34 -17.68 -0.46
N SER A 123 4.32 -17.20 0.24
CA SER A 123 3.20 -18.05 0.68
C SER A 123 2.48 -18.68 -0.52
N LYS A 124 2.06 -17.87 -1.51
CA LYS A 124 1.41 -18.34 -2.74
C LYS A 124 2.29 -19.33 -3.49
N PHE A 125 3.56 -19.00 -3.67
CA PHE A 125 4.55 -19.87 -4.32
C PHE A 125 4.62 -21.23 -3.62
N ALA A 126 4.90 -21.23 -2.32
CA ALA A 126 5.10 -22.44 -1.55
C ALA A 126 3.81 -23.28 -1.46
N ARG A 127 2.65 -22.66 -1.29
CA ARG A 127 1.36 -23.35 -1.23
C ARG A 127 1.01 -24.00 -2.56
N THR A 128 1.11 -23.24 -3.66
CA THR A 128 0.81 -23.75 -5.01
C THR A 128 1.75 -24.90 -5.37
N PHE A 129 3.04 -24.73 -5.10
CA PHE A 129 4.04 -25.73 -5.36
C PHE A 129 3.79 -27.01 -4.56
N SER A 130 3.48 -26.88 -3.25
CA SER A 130 3.13 -28.00 -2.36
C SER A 130 1.92 -28.79 -2.87
N ILE A 131 0.81 -28.08 -3.18
CA ILE A 131 -0.44 -28.72 -3.65
C ILE A 131 -0.23 -29.47 -4.97
N LEU A 132 0.49 -28.87 -5.92
CA LEU A 132 0.75 -29.50 -7.23
C LEU A 132 1.64 -30.71 -7.10
N MET A 133 2.70 -30.63 -6.29
CA MET A 133 3.59 -31.77 -6.03
C MET A 133 2.86 -32.90 -5.28
N ALA A 134 2.04 -32.59 -4.27
CA ALA A 134 1.21 -33.57 -3.57
C ALA A 134 0.18 -34.23 -4.49
N ALA A 135 -0.27 -33.54 -5.55
CA ALA A 135 -1.14 -34.10 -6.59
C ALA A 135 -0.38 -34.92 -7.63
N GLY A 136 0.94 -35.06 -7.52
CA GLY A 136 1.77 -35.82 -8.46
C GLY A 136 2.07 -35.12 -9.78
N VAL A 137 1.88 -33.78 -9.83
CA VAL A 137 2.21 -32.99 -11.03
C VAL A 137 3.73 -32.96 -11.20
N PRO A 138 4.26 -33.22 -12.41
CA PRO A 138 5.69 -33.15 -12.68
C PRO A 138 6.28 -31.81 -12.31
N ILE A 139 7.53 -31.77 -11.81
CA ILE A 139 8.18 -30.59 -11.29
C ILE A 139 8.23 -29.42 -12.29
N MET A 140 8.44 -29.73 -13.56
CA MET A 140 8.51 -28.73 -14.64
C MET A 140 7.18 -28.02 -14.84
N ASP A 141 6.08 -28.78 -14.82
CA ASP A 141 4.71 -28.28 -14.96
C ASP A 141 4.31 -27.53 -13.67
N THR A 142 4.71 -28.05 -12.50
CA THR A 142 4.53 -27.37 -11.21
C THR A 142 5.19 -25.99 -11.21
N MET A 143 6.41 -25.86 -11.70
CA MET A 143 7.11 -24.59 -11.82
C MET A 143 6.38 -23.62 -12.77
N GLU A 144 5.87 -24.13 -13.90
CA GLU A 144 5.12 -23.32 -14.88
C GLU A 144 3.80 -22.81 -14.34
N LEU A 145 3.03 -23.68 -13.70
CA LEU A 145 1.75 -23.31 -13.07
C LEU A 145 1.96 -22.33 -11.92
N THR A 146 3.00 -22.54 -11.10
CA THR A 146 3.33 -21.64 -9.99
C THR A 146 3.79 -20.27 -10.48
N GLU A 147 4.51 -20.18 -11.61
CA GLU A 147 4.89 -18.94 -12.27
C GLU A 147 3.66 -18.04 -12.52
N ASN A 148 2.55 -18.62 -13.01
CA ASN A 148 1.33 -17.89 -13.33
C ASN A 148 0.54 -17.42 -12.08
N VAL A 149 0.72 -18.07 -10.95
CA VAL A 149 -0.04 -17.80 -9.70
C VAL A 149 0.59 -16.69 -8.85
N VAL A 150 1.91 -16.50 -8.90
CA VAL A 150 2.62 -15.58 -7.99
C VAL A 150 2.34 -14.10 -8.24
N GLN A 151 1.80 -13.74 -9.40
CA GLN A 151 1.31 -12.39 -9.74
C GLN A 151 2.32 -11.25 -9.45
N ASN A 152 3.61 -11.51 -9.70
CA ASN A 152 4.68 -10.52 -9.62
C ASN A 152 5.71 -10.79 -10.71
N ALA A 153 5.85 -9.85 -11.65
CA ALA A 153 6.69 -10.02 -12.84
C ALA A 153 8.17 -10.30 -12.54
N VAL A 154 8.70 -9.82 -11.40
CA VAL A 154 10.08 -10.07 -10.98
C VAL A 154 10.24 -11.53 -10.56
N ILE A 155 9.33 -12.04 -9.73
CA ILE A 155 9.36 -13.42 -9.21
C ILE A 155 8.96 -14.41 -10.32
N GLU A 156 7.95 -14.09 -11.15
CA GLU A 156 7.61 -14.86 -12.36
C GLU A 156 8.86 -15.07 -13.23
N GLY A 157 9.59 -13.99 -13.53
CA GLY A 157 10.85 -14.07 -14.26
C GLY A 157 11.94 -14.89 -13.56
N GLY A 158 11.95 -14.88 -12.21
CA GLY A 158 12.83 -15.72 -11.41
C GLY A 158 12.50 -17.21 -11.56
N ILE A 159 11.22 -17.58 -11.42
CA ILE A 159 10.75 -18.98 -11.58
C ILE A 159 11.06 -19.47 -13.00
N ARG A 160 10.78 -18.64 -14.01
CA ARG A 160 11.09 -18.96 -15.41
C ARG A 160 12.56 -19.26 -15.63
N ARG A 161 13.47 -18.43 -15.09
CA ARG A 161 14.92 -18.67 -15.17
C ARG A 161 15.32 -19.93 -14.43
N ALA A 162 14.79 -20.17 -13.23
CA ALA A 162 15.05 -21.40 -12.48
C ALA A 162 14.60 -22.64 -13.27
N ARG A 163 13.40 -22.60 -13.89
CA ARG A 163 12.87 -23.67 -14.73
C ARG A 163 13.79 -24.03 -15.90
N VAL A 164 14.36 -23.02 -16.58
CA VAL A 164 15.34 -23.26 -17.65
C VAL A 164 16.57 -24.00 -17.12
N MET A 165 17.11 -23.55 -15.97
CA MET A 165 18.26 -24.21 -15.35
C MET A 165 17.95 -25.66 -14.90
N VAL A 166 16.75 -25.92 -14.36
CA VAL A 166 16.33 -27.28 -14.02
C VAL A 166 16.25 -28.17 -15.27
N LYS A 167 15.75 -27.63 -16.40
CA LYS A 167 15.73 -28.35 -17.69
C LYS A 167 17.13 -28.66 -18.22
N GLU A 168 18.11 -27.83 -17.87
CA GLU A 168 19.54 -28.05 -18.19
C GLU A 168 20.22 -29.03 -17.24
N GLY A 169 19.52 -29.58 -16.25
CA GLY A 169 20.02 -30.58 -15.30
C GLY A 169 20.53 -30.04 -13.98
N TYR A 170 20.34 -28.74 -13.68
CA TYR A 170 20.63 -28.23 -12.34
C TYR A 170 19.59 -28.71 -11.35
N GLY A 171 20.03 -28.98 -10.10
CA GLY A 171 19.11 -29.24 -8.99
C GLY A 171 18.18 -28.03 -8.75
N VAL A 172 16.95 -28.32 -8.30
CA VAL A 172 15.89 -27.31 -8.13
C VAL A 172 16.30 -26.22 -7.14
N ALA A 173 16.84 -26.61 -5.97
CA ALA A 173 17.31 -25.65 -4.97
C ALA A 173 18.42 -24.74 -5.50
N ASN A 174 19.35 -25.31 -6.27
CA ASN A 174 20.45 -24.55 -6.86
C ASN A 174 19.96 -23.59 -7.94
N ALA A 175 19.01 -24.01 -8.76
CA ALA A 175 18.39 -23.16 -9.79
C ALA A 175 17.70 -21.95 -9.16
N PHE A 176 16.88 -22.15 -8.13
CA PHE A 176 16.24 -21.04 -7.41
C PHE A 176 17.25 -20.12 -6.71
N ARG A 177 18.28 -20.68 -6.06
CA ARG A 177 19.34 -19.89 -5.40
C ARG A 177 20.06 -18.96 -6.37
N ARG A 178 20.35 -19.40 -7.58
CA ARG A 178 21.01 -18.60 -8.63
C ARG A 178 20.18 -17.41 -9.11
N THR A 179 18.87 -17.42 -8.93
CA THR A 179 18.02 -16.27 -9.29
C THR A 179 18.21 -15.09 -8.34
N GLY A 180 18.63 -15.30 -7.10
CA GLY A 180 18.84 -14.28 -6.07
C GLY A 180 17.54 -13.61 -5.56
N LEU A 181 16.37 -14.20 -5.86
CA LEU A 181 15.06 -13.58 -5.57
C LEU A 181 14.32 -14.25 -4.42
N PHE A 182 14.72 -15.46 -4.05
CA PHE A 182 14.03 -16.27 -3.06
C PHE A 182 14.71 -16.19 -1.69
N PRO A 183 13.94 -16.01 -0.60
CA PRO A 183 14.49 -15.97 0.75
C PRO A 183 15.19 -17.28 1.14
N PRO A 184 16.19 -17.21 2.04
CA PRO A 184 16.93 -18.41 2.48
C PRO A 184 16.04 -19.51 3.01
N THR A 185 14.95 -19.20 3.71
CA THR A 185 14.00 -20.18 4.24
C THR A 185 13.35 -21.02 3.14
N ILE A 186 12.90 -20.40 2.05
CA ILE A 186 12.34 -21.11 0.88
C ILE A 186 13.42 -22.01 0.26
N LEU A 187 14.62 -21.47 0.05
CA LEU A 187 15.73 -22.21 -0.55
C LEU A 187 16.13 -23.44 0.28
N GLN A 188 16.11 -23.31 1.60
CA GLN A 188 16.39 -24.41 2.52
C GLN A 188 15.30 -25.49 2.43
N MET A 189 14.01 -25.09 2.42
CA MET A 189 12.90 -26.05 2.31
C MET A 189 12.92 -26.80 0.97
N ILE A 190 13.23 -26.09 -0.13
CA ILE A 190 13.41 -26.72 -1.44
C ILE A 190 14.60 -27.68 -1.42
N SER A 191 15.77 -27.29 -0.87
CA SER A 191 16.97 -28.14 -0.81
C SER A 191 16.72 -29.44 -0.03
N THR A 192 16.15 -29.28 1.18
CA THR A 192 15.84 -30.45 2.01
C THR A 192 14.76 -31.31 1.36
N GLY A 193 13.75 -30.74 0.74
CA GLY A 193 12.70 -31.46 0.03
C GLY A 193 13.19 -32.19 -1.22
N GLU A 194 14.16 -31.62 -1.93
CA GLU A 194 14.83 -32.24 -3.07
C GLU A 194 15.67 -33.44 -2.63
N GLU A 195 16.38 -33.34 -1.49
CA GLU A 195 17.21 -34.41 -0.94
C GLU A 195 16.39 -35.59 -0.35
N THR A 196 15.25 -35.27 0.30
CA THR A 196 14.42 -36.28 0.99
C THR A 196 13.26 -36.81 0.14
N GLY A 197 12.92 -36.16 -0.96
CA GLY A 197 11.74 -36.44 -1.76
C GLY A 197 10.41 -35.93 -1.20
N ASP A 198 10.43 -35.21 -0.08
CA ASP A 198 9.25 -34.66 0.63
C ASP A 198 9.03 -33.17 0.34
N MET A 199 9.25 -32.74 -0.90
CA MET A 199 9.16 -31.32 -1.29
C MET A 199 7.77 -30.74 -1.06
N ASP A 200 6.72 -31.53 -1.29
CA ASP A 200 5.33 -31.18 -1.05
C ASP A 200 5.08 -30.79 0.42
N LYS A 201 5.53 -31.61 1.37
CA LYS A 201 5.34 -31.39 2.81
C LYS A 201 6.14 -30.20 3.32
N LEU A 202 7.40 -30.06 2.87
CA LEU A 202 8.28 -28.99 3.32
C LEU A 202 7.83 -27.63 2.77
N LEU A 203 7.41 -27.57 1.52
CA LEU A 203 6.83 -26.35 0.97
C LEU A 203 5.46 -26.03 1.58
N GLY A 204 4.66 -27.04 1.95
CA GLY A 204 3.45 -26.82 2.74
C GLY A 204 3.73 -26.11 4.07
N LYS A 205 4.77 -26.55 4.81
CA LYS A 205 5.21 -25.87 6.04
C LYS A 205 5.78 -24.48 5.78
N ALA A 206 6.50 -24.30 4.68
CA ALA A 206 6.96 -22.97 4.27
C ALA A 206 5.79 -22.03 3.99
N ALA A 207 4.74 -22.50 3.32
CA ALA A 207 3.53 -21.72 3.08
C ALA A 207 2.89 -21.25 4.38
N GLU A 208 2.68 -22.16 5.35
CA GLU A 208 2.14 -21.82 6.67
C GLU A 208 3.00 -20.79 7.42
N PHE A 209 4.31 -20.89 7.31
CA PHE A 209 5.23 -19.93 7.90
C PHE A 209 5.07 -18.54 7.30
N TYR A 210 5.02 -18.44 5.97
CA TYR A 210 4.85 -17.16 5.30
C TYR A 210 3.45 -16.57 5.47
N GLU A 211 2.40 -17.38 5.56
CA GLU A 211 1.04 -16.95 5.94
C GLU A 211 1.04 -16.26 7.30
N LYS A 212 1.67 -16.87 8.31
CA LYS A 212 1.82 -16.28 9.64
C LYS A 212 2.64 -14.98 9.64
N LEU A 213 3.67 -14.88 8.79
CA LEU A 213 4.42 -13.65 8.64
C LEU A 213 3.56 -12.53 8.03
N VAL A 214 2.73 -12.84 7.03
CA VAL A 214 1.79 -11.88 6.45
C VAL A 214 0.81 -11.36 7.52
N ASP A 215 0.18 -12.26 8.28
CA ASP A 215 -0.73 -11.90 9.38
C ASP A 215 -0.04 -10.99 10.40
N SER A 216 1.16 -11.36 10.85
CA SER A 216 1.94 -10.58 11.82
C SER A 216 2.28 -9.17 11.33
N VAL A 217 2.60 -9.01 10.05
CA VAL A 217 2.91 -7.68 9.49
C VAL A 217 1.65 -6.85 9.34
N ILE A 218 0.51 -7.45 8.95
CA ILE A 218 -0.80 -6.79 8.89
C ILE A 218 -1.20 -6.28 10.27
N ASP A 219 -1.07 -7.10 11.32
CA ASP A 219 -1.40 -6.72 12.69
C ASP A 219 -0.54 -5.54 13.17
N ARG A 220 0.78 -5.56 12.87
CA ARG A 220 1.69 -4.45 13.19
C ARG A 220 1.31 -3.17 12.44
N LEU A 221 0.97 -3.25 11.16
CA LEU A 221 0.54 -2.09 10.39
C LEU A 221 -0.72 -1.47 10.98
N THR A 222 -1.71 -2.30 11.30
CA THR A 222 -2.96 -1.84 11.90
C THR A 222 -2.70 -1.11 13.22
N SER A 223 -1.82 -1.64 14.07
CA SER A 223 -1.44 -1.01 15.34
C SER A 223 -0.68 0.31 15.17
N LEU A 224 0.04 0.52 14.06
CA LEU A 224 0.77 1.76 13.79
C LEU A 224 -0.13 2.84 13.14
N ILE A 225 -1.21 2.45 12.49
CA ILE A 225 -2.13 3.40 11.85
C ILE A 225 -2.82 4.29 12.89
N GLU A 226 -3.20 3.75 14.04
CA GLU A 226 -3.91 4.50 15.09
C GLU A 226 -3.09 5.68 15.65
N PRO A 227 -1.84 5.51 16.14
CA PRO A 227 -1.00 6.62 16.54
C PRO A 227 -0.74 7.64 15.43
N LEU A 228 -0.55 7.16 14.20
CA LEU A 228 -0.35 8.04 13.05
C LEU A 228 -1.58 8.92 12.78
N LEU A 229 -2.78 8.34 12.85
CA LEU A 229 -4.03 9.09 12.71
C LEU A 229 -4.19 10.14 13.80
N ILE A 230 -3.85 9.82 15.06
CA ILE A 230 -3.90 10.78 16.17
C ILE A 230 -2.98 11.97 15.89
N VAL A 231 -1.75 11.73 15.43
CA VAL A 231 -0.80 12.79 15.09
C VAL A 231 -1.31 13.64 13.94
N ILE A 232 -1.81 13.03 12.89
CA ILE A 232 -2.39 13.75 11.74
C ILE A 232 -3.57 14.60 12.18
N MET A 233 -4.50 14.01 12.94
CA MET A 233 -5.66 14.74 13.47
C MET A 233 -5.25 15.92 14.36
N ALA A 234 -4.30 15.72 15.26
CA ALA A 234 -3.80 16.78 16.13
C ALA A 234 -3.17 17.94 15.31
N ALA A 235 -2.38 17.61 14.28
CA ALA A 235 -1.77 18.59 13.39
C ALA A 235 -2.83 19.37 12.60
N VAL A 236 -3.84 18.68 12.03
CA VAL A 236 -4.90 19.29 11.26
C VAL A 236 -5.78 20.16 12.16
N VAL A 237 -6.28 19.62 13.28
CA VAL A 237 -7.12 20.39 14.22
C VAL A 237 -6.35 21.57 14.79
N GLY A 238 -5.07 21.40 15.13
CA GLY A 238 -4.22 22.51 15.57
C GLY A 238 -4.07 23.61 14.52
N SER A 239 -3.86 23.25 13.27
CA SER A 239 -3.77 24.21 12.16
C SER A 239 -5.10 24.95 11.92
N ILE A 240 -6.22 24.24 12.05
CA ILE A 240 -7.57 24.83 11.96
C ILE A 240 -7.78 25.85 13.08
N ILE A 241 -7.46 25.48 14.33
CA ILE A 241 -7.57 26.36 15.48
C ILE A 241 -6.77 27.65 15.23
N VAL A 242 -5.51 27.54 14.86
CA VAL A 242 -4.66 28.71 14.57
C VAL A 242 -5.28 29.56 13.45
N THR A 243 -5.70 28.96 12.35
CA THR A 243 -6.25 29.66 11.19
C THR A 243 -7.56 30.40 11.49
N VAL A 244 -8.41 29.85 12.36
CA VAL A 244 -9.75 30.39 12.69
C VAL A 244 -9.71 31.32 13.90
N TYR A 245 -8.98 30.97 14.96
CA TYR A 245 -8.97 31.79 16.19
C TYR A 245 -8.06 32.98 16.09
N LEU A 246 -6.96 32.91 15.35
CA LEU A 246 -6.04 34.04 15.20
C LEU A 246 -6.75 35.28 14.63
N PRO A 247 -7.55 35.19 13.54
CA PRO A 247 -8.37 36.33 13.08
C PRO A 247 -9.36 36.83 14.12
N ILE A 248 -9.99 35.94 14.90
CA ILE A 248 -10.97 36.37 15.91
C ILE A 248 -10.30 37.23 16.98
N PHE A 249 -9.12 36.82 17.45
CA PHE A 249 -8.39 37.64 18.48
C PHE A 249 -7.80 38.91 17.94
N SER A 250 -7.35 38.95 16.69
CA SER A 250 -6.81 40.18 16.06
C SER A 250 -7.88 41.10 15.48
N LEU A 251 -9.16 40.74 15.51
CA LEU A 251 -10.26 41.55 15.00
C LEU A 251 -10.39 42.87 15.79
N GLY A 252 -10.12 42.86 17.10
CA GLY A 252 -10.09 44.06 17.95
C GLY A 252 -9.02 45.08 17.53
N GLU A 253 -7.84 44.60 17.12
CA GLU A 253 -6.76 45.45 16.60
C GLU A 253 -7.11 45.97 15.20
N ALA A 254 -7.68 45.10 14.33
CA ALA A 254 -8.13 45.46 12.99
C ALA A 254 -9.19 46.57 13.01
N MET A 255 -10.16 46.49 13.92
CA MET A 255 -11.17 47.53 14.10
C MET A 255 -10.56 48.85 14.55
N SER A 256 -9.55 48.82 15.41
CA SER A 256 -8.86 50.07 15.88
C SER A 256 -8.01 50.73 14.79
N GLN A 257 -7.50 49.98 13.84
CA GLN A 257 -6.74 50.49 12.69
C GLN A 257 -7.65 51.08 11.58
N GLY A 258 -8.81 50.49 11.35
CA GLY A 258 -9.79 50.98 10.37
C GLY A 258 -10.54 52.24 10.78
N LEU A 259 -10.44 52.66 12.04
CA LEU A 259 -11.02 53.87 12.58
C LEU A 259 -10.04 55.09 12.58
N ARG A 260 -8.82 54.88 12.12
CA ARG A 260 -7.83 55.94 11.93
C ARG A 260 -7.69 56.32 10.45
#